data_f3ee73956a635d6e43d8f5cc0b1d885d
#
_entry.id   f3ee73956a635d6e43d8f5cc0b1d885d
#
_cell.length_a   1.000
_cell.length_b   1.000
_cell.length_c   1.000
_cell.angle_alpha   90.00
_cell.angle_beta   90.00
_cell.angle_gamma   90.00
#
_symmetry.space_group_name_H-M   'P 1'
#
loop_
_entity.id
_entity.type
_entity.pdbx_description
1 polymer ?
#
loop_
_entity_poly.entity_id
_entity_poly.type
_entity_poly.pdbx_seq_one_letter_code
_entity_poly.pdbx_strand_id
1 'polypeptide(L)'
;FAPRFAPNSECLYVGDTIEKDLVKDTKKLKELGFEITLHDKMPDVVLYNKEKNWLYFIESVTSVGPMDPKRIIEINAMTQNVTCGKIFVTAFLDFKTFKRFSEKLAWETEVWLADMPDHMIHLNGDKFLGPRNNDYQEKIYTNKIKKEDLKEKVSIVLYKNMPVTVTTIYKDDCLVKDDKGNLYTALFEQLMPIK
;
A
#
# COMPACT_ATOMS: atom_id res chain seq x y z
N PHE A 1 -3.31 -15.36 0.77
CA PHE A 1 -2.72 -14.04 0.55
C PHE A 1 -2.88 -13.59 -0.92
N ALA A 2 -2.27 -14.29 -1.88
CA ALA A 2 -2.15 -13.83 -3.26
C ALA A 2 -3.46 -13.38 -3.93
N PRO A 3 -4.57 -14.15 -3.90
CA PRO A 3 -5.81 -13.74 -4.57
C PRO A 3 -6.40 -12.40 -4.07
N ARG A 4 -6.10 -12.01 -2.81
CA ARG A 4 -6.65 -10.81 -2.20
C ARG A 4 -5.72 -9.60 -2.29
N PHE A 5 -4.43 -9.79 -1.99
CA PHE A 5 -3.48 -8.69 -1.83
C PHE A 5 -2.44 -8.58 -2.94
N ALA A 6 -2.26 -9.64 -3.71
CA ALA A 6 -1.36 -9.67 -4.86
C ALA A 6 -2.03 -10.31 -6.10
N PRO A 7 -3.27 -9.86 -6.49
CA PRO A 7 -3.93 -10.42 -7.67
C PRO A 7 -3.08 -10.21 -8.92
N ASN A 8 -3.21 -11.13 -9.89
CA ASN A 8 -2.46 -11.10 -11.17
C ASN A 8 -0.93 -11.17 -11.01
N SER A 9 -0.43 -11.64 -9.85
CA SER A 9 0.99 -11.82 -9.64
C SER A 9 1.45 -13.21 -10.07
N GLU A 10 2.59 -13.25 -10.75
CA GLU A 10 3.30 -14.48 -11.09
C GLU A 10 4.03 -15.02 -9.86
N CYS A 11 3.97 -16.33 -9.62
CA CYS A 11 4.77 -16.98 -8.59
C CYS A 11 6.14 -17.31 -9.15
N LEU A 12 7.18 -16.62 -8.67
CA LEU A 12 8.55 -16.83 -9.12
C LEU A 12 9.32 -17.84 -8.28
N TYR A 13 8.93 -17.97 -7.02
CA TYR A 13 9.62 -18.88 -6.11
C TYR A 13 8.66 -19.36 -5.01
N VAL A 14 8.74 -20.64 -4.69
CA VAL A 14 8.19 -21.26 -3.49
C VAL A 14 9.23 -22.24 -2.97
N GLY A 15 9.72 -21.98 -1.75
CA GLY A 15 10.59 -22.89 -1.01
C GLY A 15 9.79 -23.80 -0.09
N ASP A 16 10.30 -25.00 0.12
CA ASP A 16 9.77 -25.95 1.11
C ASP A 16 10.93 -26.52 1.94
N THR A 17 10.62 -26.98 3.12
CA THR A 17 11.57 -27.61 4.05
C THR A 17 12.01 -28.99 3.56
N ILE A 18 11.19 -29.68 2.81
CA ILE A 18 11.39 -31.05 2.32
C ILE A 18 11.90 -31.04 0.86
N GLU A 19 11.21 -30.30 -0.01
CA GLU A 19 11.60 -30.11 -1.40
C GLU A 19 12.06 -28.66 -1.57
N LYS A 20 13.37 -28.43 -1.57
CA LYS A 20 13.97 -27.07 -1.47
C LYS A 20 13.44 -26.03 -2.45
N ASP A 21 13.00 -26.40 -3.62
CA ASP A 21 12.53 -25.50 -4.67
C ASP A 21 11.29 -26.10 -5.35
N LEU A 22 10.09 -25.93 -4.77
CA LEU A 22 8.82 -26.36 -5.39
C LEU A 22 8.51 -25.60 -6.68
N VAL A 23 8.81 -24.30 -6.68
CA VAL A 23 8.71 -23.42 -7.84
C VAL A 23 9.95 -22.53 -7.86
N LYS A 24 10.62 -22.45 -9.02
CA LYS A 24 11.78 -21.57 -9.17
C LYS A 24 11.95 -21.14 -10.63
N ASP A 25 11.48 -19.96 -10.94
CA ASP A 25 11.76 -19.33 -12.24
C ASP A 25 13.09 -18.55 -12.19
N THR A 26 14.19 -19.32 -12.32
CA THR A 26 15.56 -18.75 -12.31
C THR A 26 15.81 -17.77 -13.44
N LYS A 27 15.16 -17.92 -14.57
CA LYS A 27 15.29 -17.01 -15.70
C LYS A 27 14.69 -15.67 -15.37
N LYS A 28 13.46 -15.67 -14.88
CA LYS A 28 12.73 -14.46 -14.52
C LYS A 28 13.39 -13.71 -13.35
N LEU A 29 13.84 -14.45 -12.33
CA LEU A 29 14.57 -13.86 -11.20
C LEU A 29 15.83 -13.14 -11.67
N LYS A 30 16.63 -13.73 -12.57
CA LYS A 30 17.80 -13.07 -13.15
C LYS A 30 17.44 -11.85 -14.01
N GLU A 31 16.41 -11.94 -14.84
CA GLU A 31 15.90 -10.82 -15.64
C GLU A 31 15.50 -9.62 -14.76
N LEU A 32 14.95 -9.87 -13.58
CA LEU A 32 14.56 -8.85 -12.61
C LEU A 32 15.73 -8.29 -11.81
N GLY A 33 16.94 -8.86 -11.92
CA GLY A 33 18.13 -8.35 -11.26
C GLY A 33 18.47 -9.04 -9.93
N PHE A 34 17.93 -10.23 -9.66
CA PHE A 34 18.34 -11.01 -8.49
C PHE A 34 19.76 -11.54 -8.64
N GLU A 35 20.57 -11.35 -7.61
CA GLU A 35 21.87 -11.96 -7.44
C GLU A 35 21.80 -13.03 -6.35
N ILE A 36 21.56 -14.28 -6.77
CA ILE A 36 21.38 -15.41 -5.84
C ILE A 36 22.66 -16.23 -5.81
N THR A 37 23.28 -16.35 -4.65
CA THR A 37 24.43 -17.21 -4.39
C THR A 37 24.02 -18.52 -3.71
N LEU A 38 24.96 -19.47 -3.58
CA LEU A 38 24.71 -20.77 -2.93
C LEU A 38 24.38 -20.64 -1.42
N HIS A 39 24.71 -19.51 -0.80
CA HIS A 39 24.54 -19.28 0.63
C HIS A 39 23.31 -18.42 0.94
N ASP A 40 22.68 -17.85 -0.09
CA ASP A 40 21.51 -17.01 0.10
C ASP A 40 20.28 -17.85 0.41
N LYS A 41 19.54 -17.39 1.41
CA LYS A 41 18.25 -17.98 1.75
C LYS A 41 17.16 -17.18 1.05
N MET A 42 16.52 -17.81 0.09
CA MET A 42 15.30 -17.23 -0.52
C MET A 42 14.19 -17.12 0.53
N PRO A 43 13.29 -16.12 0.43
CA PRO A 43 12.02 -16.12 1.16
C PRO A 43 11.19 -17.36 0.83
N ASP A 44 10.26 -17.75 1.70
CA ASP A 44 9.40 -18.91 1.45
C ASP A 44 8.61 -18.75 0.15
N VAL A 45 8.16 -17.52 -0.17
CA VAL A 45 7.46 -17.24 -1.43
C VAL A 45 7.91 -15.90 -2.00
N VAL A 46 8.12 -15.86 -3.33
CA VAL A 46 8.33 -14.62 -4.09
C VAL A 46 7.28 -14.51 -5.18
N LEU A 47 6.50 -13.42 -5.15
CA LEU A 47 5.52 -13.10 -6.18
C LEU A 47 5.93 -11.82 -6.92
N TYR A 48 5.64 -11.75 -8.21
CA TYR A 48 5.87 -10.58 -9.04
C TYR A 48 4.59 -10.09 -9.69
N ASN A 49 4.23 -8.85 -9.44
CA ASN A 49 3.14 -8.16 -10.13
C ASN A 49 3.72 -7.24 -11.21
N LYS A 50 3.57 -7.64 -12.47
CA LYS A 50 4.12 -6.91 -13.62
C LYS A 50 3.44 -5.54 -13.82
N GLU A 51 2.13 -5.47 -13.60
CA GLU A 51 1.35 -4.23 -13.81
C GLU A 51 1.78 -3.12 -12.86
N LYS A 52 2.00 -3.49 -11.58
CA LYS A 52 2.43 -2.57 -10.51
C LYS A 52 3.95 -2.40 -10.45
N ASN A 53 4.70 -3.26 -11.13
CA ASN A 53 6.15 -3.42 -10.98
C ASN A 53 6.56 -3.65 -9.52
N TRP A 54 5.88 -4.60 -8.84
CA TRP A 54 6.09 -4.93 -7.42
C TRP A 54 6.51 -6.37 -7.23
N LEU A 55 7.45 -6.57 -6.30
CA LEU A 55 7.85 -7.88 -5.77
C LEU A 55 7.36 -8.01 -4.34
N TYR A 56 6.74 -9.15 -4.06
CA TYR A 56 6.31 -9.53 -2.71
C TYR A 56 7.24 -10.62 -2.21
N PHE A 57 7.88 -10.37 -1.07
CA PHE A 57 8.72 -11.30 -0.35
C PHE A 57 7.96 -11.77 0.87
N ILE A 58 7.60 -13.04 0.93
CA ILE A 58 6.70 -13.57 1.95
C ILE A 58 7.43 -14.63 2.76
N GLU A 59 7.46 -14.45 4.09
CA GLU A 59 7.89 -15.46 5.06
C GLU A 59 6.66 -16.06 5.73
N SER A 60 6.55 -17.39 5.72
CA SER A 60 5.45 -18.13 6.35
C SER A 60 5.90 -18.68 7.71
N VAL A 61 5.41 -18.08 8.78
CA VAL A 61 5.87 -18.39 10.14
C VAL A 61 5.03 -19.45 10.81
N THR A 62 5.62 -20.61 10.98
CA THR A 62 5.08 -21.68 11.85
C THR A 62 5.85 -21.78 13.16
N SER A 63 7.17 -21.75 13.10
CA SER A 63 8.05 -21.94 14.26
C SER A 63 9.26 -21.00 14.29
N VAL A 64 9.74 -20.52 13.13
CA VAL A 64 10.95 -19.72 12.99
C VAL A 64 10.74 -18.62 11.92
N GLY A 65 11.38 -17.49 12.10
CA GLY A 65 11.75 -16.58 11.02
C GLY A 65 10.66 -15.66 10.45
N PRO A 66 10.11 -14.70 11.24
CA PRO A 66 9.35 -13.61 10.64
C PRO A 66 10.26 -12.69 9.81
N MET A 67 9.68 -11.76 9.07
CA MET A 67 10.38 -10.70 8.38
C MET A 67 10.97 -9.72 9.40
N ASP A 68 12.12 -10.09 9.97
CA ASP A 68 12.88 -9.26 10.91
C ASP A 68 13.86 -8.33 10.20
N PRO A 69 14.49 -7.36 10.89
CA PRO A 69 15.43 -6.42 10.27
C PRO A 69 16.63 -7.12 9.59
N LYS A 70 17.13 -8.22 10.15
CA LYS A 70 18.21 -8.99 9.55
C LYS A 70 17.77 -9.62 8.24
N ARG A 71 16.55 -10.16 8.21
CA ARG A 71 15.98 -10.79 7.03
C ARG A 71 15.82 -9.81 5.88
N ILE A 72 15.37 -8.59 6.18
CA ILE A 72 15.27 -7.51 5.18
C ILE A 72 16.64 -7.16 4.59
N ILE A 73 17.68 -7.08 5.43
CA ILE A 73 19.05 -6.84 4.95
C ILE A 73 19.51 -7.95 4.00
N GLU A 74 19.27 -9.22 4.34
CA GLU A 74 19.62 -10.37 3.50
C GLU A 74 18.90 -10.32 2.15
N ILE A 75 17.59 -10.05 2.14
CA ILE A 75 16.80 -9.92 0.90
C ILE A 75 17.26 -8.72 0.08
N ASN A 76 17.52 -7.59 0.71
CA ASN A 76 18.01 -6.40 0.01
C ASN A 76 19.40 -6.62 -0.62
N ALA A 77 20.27 -7.40 0.01
CA ALA A 77 21.58 -7.75 -0.55
C ALA A 77 21.43 -8.58 -1.85
N MET A 78 20.57 -9.61 -1.86
CA MET A 78 20.34 -10.42 -3.07
C MET A 78 19.51 -9.71 -4.14
N THR A 79 18.89 -8.59 -3.81
CA THR A 79 18.01 -7.81 -4.71
C THR A 79 18.51 -6.36 -4.91
N GLN A 80 19.83 -6.14 -4.77
CA GLN A 80 20.41 -4.78 -4.88
C GLN A 80 20.21 -4.17 -6.28
N ASN A 81 20.19 -4.98 -7.33
CA ASN A 81 19.99 -4.56 -8.71
C ASN A 81 18.53 -4.62 -9.17
N VAL A 82 17.61 -5.00 -8.28
CA VAL A 82 16.18 -5.02 -8.58
C VAL A 82 15.61 -3.61 -8.50
N THR A 83 14.94 -3.17 -9.57
CA THR A 83 14.31 -1.85 -9.68
C THR A 83 12.82 -1.85 -9.33
N CYS A 84 12.23 -3.02 -9.09
CA CYS A 84 10.83 -3.14 -8.69
C CYS A 84 10.60 -2.62 -7.27
N GLY A 85 9.38 -2.15 -6.98
CA GLY A 85 8.94 -1.91 -5.60
C GLY A 85 8.98 -3.21 -4.79
N LYS A 86 9.50 -3.16 -3.57
CA LYS A 86 9.64 -4.34 -2.69
C LYS A 86 8.63 -4.26 -1.56
N ILE A 87 7.87 -5.33 -1.38
CA ILE A 87 6.89 -5.48 -0.30
C ILE A 87 7.28 -6.70 0.52
N PHE A 88 7.48 -6.48 1.81
CA PHE A 88 7.90 -7.51 2.75
C PHE A 88 6.70 -7.95 3.58
N VAL A 89 6.39 -9.24 3.57
CA VAL A 89 5.20 -9.79 4.21
C VAL A 89 5.58 -10.92 5.16
N THR A 90 5.05 -10.91 6.36
CA THR A 90 5.05 -12.08 7.23
C THR A 90 3.65 -12.69 7.27
N ALA A 91 3.53 -13.94 6.88
CA ALA A 91 2.29 -14.70 6.94
C ALA A 91 2.26 -15.58 8.19
N PHE A 92 1.26 -15.40 9.04
CA PHE A 92 1.01 -16.24 10.22
C PHE A 92 -0.26 -17.04 10.04
N LEU A 93 -0.32 -18.20 10.68
CA LEU A 93 -1.53 -19.01 10.70
C LEU A 93 -2.67 -18.28 11.42
N ASP A 94 -2.37 -17.72 12.60
CA ASP A 94 -3.33 -17.13 13.52
C ASP A 94 -2.72 -15.96 14.32
N PHE A 95 -3.59 -15.24 15.02
CA PHE A 95 -3.21 -14.11 15.87
C PHE A 95 -2.34 -14.55 17.07
N LYS A 96 -2.50 -15.76 17.58
CA LYS A 96 -1.69 -16.27 18.69
C LYS A 96 -0.23 -16.44 18.27
N THR A 97 0.00 -16.96 17.07
CA THR A 97 1.34 -17.09 16.49
C THR A 97 1.95 -15.70 16.21
N PHE A 98 1.19 -14.79 15.62
CA PHE A 98 1.61 -13.39 15.42
C PHE A 98 2.07 -12.74 16.73
N LYS A 99 1.26 -12.81 17.80
CA LYS A 99 1.58 -12.22 19.10
C LYS A 99 2.93 -12.72 19.65
N ARG A 100 3.27 -13.99 19.43
CA ARG A 100 4.54 -14.59 19.89
C ARG A 100 5.77 -14.03 19.19
N PHE A 101 5.61 -13.56 17.95
CA PHE A 101 6.72 -13.07 17.12
C PHE A 101 6.66 -11.57 16.86
N SER A 102 5.66 -10.86 17.32
CA SER A 102 5.42 -9.45 16.99
C SER A 102 6.60 -8.52 17.34
N GLU A 103 7.34 -8.81 18.41
CA GLU A 103 8.51 -8.02 18.82
C GLU A 103 9.71 -8.15 17.85
N LYS A 104 9.73 -9.18 17.00
CA LYS A 104 10.82 -9.43 16.05
C LYS A 104 10.56 -8.84 14.68
N LEU A 105 9.34 -8.40 14.41
CA LEU A 105 8.95 -7.87 13.11
C LEU A 105 9.64 -6.54 12.83
N ALA A 106 10.11 -6.38 11.61
CA ALA A 106 10.66 -5.12 11.16
C ALA A 106 9.55 -4.10 10.89
N TRP A 107 9.84 -2.82 11.09
CA TRP A 107 9.00 -1.73 10.61
C TRP A 107 8.99 -1.67 9.07
N GLU A 108 7.98 -1.04 8.52
CA GLU A 108 7.77 -0.92 7.06
C GLU A 108 7.53 -2.28 6.39
N THR A 109 6.90 -3.22 7.11
CA THR A 109 6.48 -4.53 6.61
C THR A 109 5.00 -4.78 6.85
N GLU A 110 4.49 -5.81 6.20
CA GLU A 110 3.09 -6.23 6.23
C GLU A 110 2.95 -7.54 7.00
N VAL A 111 1.84 -7.69 7.73
CA VAL A 111 1.49 -8.93 8.41
C VAL A 111 0.14 -9.41 7.92
N TRP A 112 0.10 -10.65 7.45
CA TRP A 112 -1.13 -11.32 7.03
C TRP A 112 -1.43 -12.51 7.94
N LEU A 113 -2.71 -12.64 8.33
CA LEU A 113 -3.19 -13.73 9.17
C LEU A 113 -4.11 -14.65 8.35
N ALA A 114 -3.81 -15.94 8.31
CA ALA A 114 -4.59 -16.89 7.53
C ALA A 114 -6.00 -17.11 8.08
N ASP A 115 -6.20 -16.95 9.38
CA ASP A 115 -7.52 -17.01 10.05
C ASP A 115 -8.36 -15.75 9.86
N MET A 116 -7.75 -14.64 9.39
CA MET A 116 -8.41 -13.38 9.04
C MET A 116 -8.01 -12.93 7.62
N PRO A 117 -8.30 -13.73 6.59
CA PRO A 117 -7.65 -13.62 5.29
C PRO A 117 -7.97 -12.35 4.50
N ASP A 118 -9.00 -11.60 4.88
CA ASP A 118 -9.42 -10.37 4.21
C ASP A 118 -8.80 -9.11 4.81
N HIS A 119 -7.97 -9.24 5.84
CA HIS A 119 -7.35 -8.14 6.56
C HIS A 119 -5.83 -8.19 6.53
N MET A 120 -5.22 -7.01 6.65
CA MET A 120 -3.77 -6.82 6.71
C MET A 120 -3.41 -5.92 7.88
N ILE A 121 -2.31 -6.23 8.56
CA ILE A 121 -1.71 -5.34 9.56
C ILE A 121 -0.51 -4.67 8.90
N HIS A 122 -0.53 -3.34 8.86
CA HIS A 122 0.54 -2.52 8.31
C HIS A 122 1.44 -2.00 9.44
N LEU A 123 2.74 -2.34 9.40
CA LEU A 123 3.73 -1.89 10.39
C LEU A 123 4.54 -0.70 9.85
N ASN A 124 3.87 0.28 9.26
CA ASN A 124 4.47 1.46 8.65
C ASN A 124 4.18 2.73 9.46
N GLY A 125 4.55 2.73 10.74
CA GLY A 125 4.44 3.90 11.61
C GLY A 125 5.33 5.05 11.17
N ASP A 126 4.95 6.29 11.59
CA ASP A 126 5.76 7.47 11.33
C ASP A 126 7.11 7.38 12.05
N LYS A 127 8.18 7.75 11.35
CA LYS A 127 9.54 7.82 11.91
C LYS A 127 9.72 9.03 12.85
N PHE A 128 8.81 10.00 12.79
CA PHE A 128 8.88 11.22 13.57
C PHE A 128 7.69 11.37 14.49
N LEU A 129 7.95 11.83 15.70
CA LEU A 129 6.90 12.21 16.64
C LEU A 129 6.35 13.57 16.26
N GLY A 130 5.06 13.66 15.99
CA GLY A 130 4.38 14.92 15.70
C GLY A 130 2.87 14.76 15.55
N PRO A 131 2.14 15.86 15.50
CA PRO A 131 0.70 15.82 15.26
C PRO A 131 0.44 15.34 13.83
N ARG A 132 -0.29 14.25 13.69
CA ARG A 132 -0.62 13.61 12.39
C ARG A 132 -1.60 14.41 11.54
N ASN A 133 -2.18 15.47 12.11
CA ASN A 133 -3.23 16.25 11.45
C ASN A 133 -2.74 17.06 10.24
N ASN A 134 -1.45 17.38 10.16
CA ASN A 134 -0.92 18.22 9.08
C ASN A 134 -0.74 17.44 7.76
N ASP A 135 -0.23 16.22 7.80
CA ASP A 135 -0.03 15.41 6.58
C ASP A 135 -1.35 14.87 6.01
N TYR A 136 -2.32 14.59 6.88
CA TYR A 136 -3.66 14.22 6.46
C TYR A 136 -4.38 15.40 5.81
N GLN A 137 -4.15 16.60 6.32
CA GLN A 137 -4.66 17.82 5.74
C GLN A 137 -4.00 18.15 4.39
N GLU A 138 -2.69 18.03 4.25
CA GLU A 138 -2.01 18.24 2.95
C GLU A 138 -2.45 17.22 1.89
N LYS A 139 -2.62 15.94 2.23
CA LYS A 139 -3.16 14.94 1.29
C LYS A 139 -4.62 15.15 0.91
N ILE A 140 -5.42 15.72 1.81
CA ILE A 140 -6.80 16.13 1.52
C ILE A 140 -6.80 17.44 0.70
N TYR A 141 -5.86 18.35 0.98
CA TYR A 141 -5.77 19.66 0.32
C TYR A 141 -5.00 19.66 -1.02
N THR A 142 -4.25 18.62 -1.39
CA THR A 142 -3.68 18.50 -2.74
C THR A 142 -4.74 18.20 -3.81
N ASN A 143 -5.97 17.88 -3.40
CA ASN A 143 -7.14 17.85 -4.27
C ASN A 143 -7.96 19.16 -4.18
N LYS A 144 -7.33 20.29 -3.83
CA LYS A 144 -8.02 21.60 -3.84
C LYS A 144 -8.50 21.90 -5.25
N ILE A 145 -9.79 22.12 -5.37
CA ILE A 145 -10.38 22.67 -6.59
C ILE A 145 -9.87 24.09 -6.72
N LYS A 146 -9.17 24.37 -7.83
CA LYS A 146 -8.76 25.72 -8.16
C LYS A 146 -9.93 26.43 -8.84
N LYS A 147 -9.96 27.76 -8.72
CA LYS A 147 -10.97 28.59 -9.36
C LYS A 147 -11.09 28.32 -10.86
N GLU A 148 -9.94 28.09 -11.53
CA GLU A 148 -9.86 27.82 -12.96
C GLU A 148 -10.53 26.51 -13.38
N ASP A 149 -10.67 25.56 -12.45
CA ASP A 149 -11.28 24.24 -12.68
C ASP A 149 -12.81 24.29 -12.59
N LEU A 150 -13.38 25.40 -12.11
CA LEU A 150 -14.82 25.55 -11.90
C LEU A 150 -15.48 26.24 -13.09
N LYS A 151 -16.64 25.70 -13.46
CA LYS A 151 -17.55 26.30 -14.46
C LYS A 151 -18.92 26.51 -13.85
N GLU A 152 -19.44 27.72 -13.94
CA GLU A 152 -20.78 28.05 -13.46
C GLU A 152 -21.83 27.16 -14.12
N LYS A 153 -22.80 26.70 -13.31
CA LYS A 153 -23.94 25.83 -13.72
C LYS A 153 -23.54 24.48 -14.33
N VAL A 154 -22.26 24.14 -14.35
CA VAL A 154 -21.72 22.89 -14.91
C VAL A 154 -20.97 22.08 -13.86
N SER A 155 -20.15 22.73 -13.04
CA SER A 155 -19.35 22.04 -12.02
C SER A 155 -20.22 21.57 -10.86
N ILE A 156 -20.21 20.27 -10.60
CA ILE A 156 -20.76 19.67 -9.40
C ILE A 156 -19.59 19.28 -8.51
N VAL A 157 -19.59 19.73 -7.27
CA VAL A 157 -18.52 19.56 -6.30
C VAL A 157 -19.09 19.16 -4.95
N LEU A 158 -18.25 18.69 -4.02
CA LEU A 158 -18.65 18.43 -2.64
C LEU A 158 -18.41 19.69 -1.77
N TYR A 159 -19.43 20.14 -1.09
CA TYR A 159 -19.35 21.13 -0.03
C TYR A 159 -19.85 20.51 1.27
N LYS A 160 -19.00 20.43 2.30
CA LYS A 160 -19.30 19.73 3.58
C LYS A 160 -19.84 18.31 3.35
N ASN A 161 -19.22 17.58 2.43
CA ASN A 161 -19.59 16.21 2.00
C ASN A 161 -20.98 16.09 1.30
N MET A 162 -21.59 17.19 0.89
CA MET A 162 -22.82 17.19 0.10
C MET A 162 -22.51 17.59 -1.35
N PRO A 163 -23.07 16.88 -2.35
CA PRO A 163 -22.96 17.31 -3.73
C PRO A 163 -23.73 18.61 -3.95
N VAL A 164 -23.05 19.61 -4.51
CA VAL A 164 -23.60 20.93 -4.80
C VAL A 164 -23.20 21.37 -6.21
N THR A 165 -24.04 22.17 -6.85
CA THR A 165 -23.74 22.78 -8.15
C THR A 165 -23.18 24.18 -7.93
N VAL A 166 -22.06 24.50 -8.56
CA VAL A 166 -21.51 25.87 -8.57
C VAL A 166 -22.43 26.75 -9.44
N THR A 167 -23.03 27.77 -8.84
CA THR A 167 -23.94 28.66 -9.53
C THR A 167 -23.29 29.97 -9.99
N THR A 168 -22.40 30.53 -9.19
CA THR A 168 -21.68 31.77 -9.48
C THR A 168 -20.29 31.73 -8.88
N ILE A 169 -19.29 32.20 -9.62
CA ILE A 169 -17.89 32.24 -9.20
C ILE A 169 -17.47 33.70 -8.98
N TYR A 170 -17.04 34.01 -7.77
CA TYR A 170 -16.53 35.34 -7.40
C TYR A 170 -14.98 35.33 -7.35
N LYS A 171 -14.39 36.41 -6.86
CA LYS A 171 -12.94 36.55 -6.79
C LYS A 171 -12.31 35.52 -5.81
N ASP A 172 -12.87 35.41 -4.62
CA ASP A 172 -12.29 34.65 -3.50
C ASP A 172 -13.18 33.49 -3.03
N ASP A 173 -14.43 33.42 -3.51
CA ASP A 173 -15.43 32.41 -3.15
C ASP A 173 -16.36 32.08 -4.33
N CYS A 174 -17.33 31.21 -4.08
CA CYS A 174 -18.41 30.90 -5.03
C CYS A 174 -19.74 30.65 -4.31
N LEU A 175 -20.83 30.85 -5.04
CA LEU A 175 -22.17 30.45 -4.62
C LEU A 175 -22.45 29.05 -5.13
N VAL A 176 -22.89 28.17 -4.24
CA VAL A 176 -23.23 26.77 -4.55
C VAL A 176 -24.66 26.46 -4.13
N LYS A 177 -25.29 25.54 -4.86
CA LYS A 177 -26.70 25.14 -4.65
C LYS A 177 -26.79 23.64 -4.44
N ASP A 178 -27.49 23.21 -3.37
CA ASP A 178 -27.79 21.80 -3.14
C ASP A 178 -28.97 21.29 -4.01
N ASP A 179 -29.28 20.00 -3.92
CA ASP A 179 -30.37 19.33 -4.62
C ASP A 179 -31.77 19.81 -4.16
N LYS A 180 -31.86 20.40 -2.95
CA LYS A 180 -33.10 20.98 -2.40
C LYS A 180 -33.28 22.45 -2.76
N GLY A 181 -32.32 23.06 -3.43
CA GLY A 181 -32.36 24.42 -3.89
C GLY A 181 -31.79 25.44 -2.90
N ASN A 182 -31.20 25.01 -1.78
CA ASN A 182 -30.58 25.92 -0.84
C ASN A 182 -29.26 26.45 -1.37
N LEU A 183 -28.99 27.73 -1.13
CA LEU A 183 -27.77 28.41 -1.58
C LEU A 183 -26.81 28.61 -0.42
N TYR A 184 -25.52 28.36 -0.70
CA TYR A 184 -24.44 28.54 0.26
C TYR A 184 -23.28 29.30 -0.40
N THR A 185 -22.64 30.18 0.34
CA THR A 185 -21.36 30.76 -0.04
C THR A 185 -20.25 29.84 0.45
N ALA A 186 -19.40 29.40 -0.46
CA ALA A 186 -18.31 28.49 -0.17
C ALA A 186 -16.98 29.07 -0.64
N LEU A 187 -15.97 29.10 0.22
CA LEU A 187 -14.60 29.38 -0.19
C LEU A 187 -14.08 28.22 -1.07
N PHE A 188 -13.23 28.48 -2.05
CA PHE A 188 -12.70 27.44 -2.93
C PHE A 188 -12.02 26.31 -2.18
N GLU A 189 -11.38 26.61 -1.06
CA GLU A 189 -10.75 25.62 -0.19
C GLU A 189 -11.72 24.67 0.54
N GLN A 190 -13.01 25.01 0.59
CA GLN A 190 -14.07 24.18 1.18
C GLN A 190 -14.71 23.20 0.20
N LEU A 191 -14.32 23.30 -1.08
CA LEU A 191 -14.85 22.46 -2.14
C LEU A 191 -13.93 21.28 -2.41
N MET A 192 -14.51 20.12 -2.67
CA MET A 192 -13.79 18.90 -3.04
C MET A 192 -14.35 18.35 -4.35
N PRO A 193 -13.51 17.73 -5.20
CA PRO A 193 -13.98 17.07 -6.40
C PRO A 193 -14.83 15.85 -6.05
N ILE A 194 -15.87 15.59 -6.82
CA ILE A 194 -16.60 14.31 -6.78
C ILE A 194 -15.71 13.28 -7.50
N LYS A 195 -15.38 12.21 -6.81
CA LYS A 195 -14.62 11.08 -7.38
C LYS A 195 -15.51 10.18 -8.23
#